data_9cdd1f919f25805d80ad43bcb4830c40
#
_entry.id   9cdd1f919f25805d80ad43bcb4830c40
#
_cell.length_a   1.000
_cell.length_b   1.000
_cell.length_c   1.000
_cell.angle_alpha   90.00
_cell.angle_beta   90.00
_cell.angle_gamma   90.00
#
_symmetry.space_group_name_H-M   'P 1'
#
loop_
_entity.id
_entity.type
_entity.pdbx_description
1 polymer ?
#
loop_
_entity_poly.entity_id
_entity_poly.type
_entity_poly.pdbx_seq_one_letter_code
_entity_poly.pdbx_strand_id
1 'polypeptide(L)'
;VGFSLSERIIPDISHIYDIQVKEGCGNGLVVEMEISPRCFFKLKEHRRSMVGRTGCGICGVESLKDVELKPEPLEHTYQFDMNFYQPAMKYFEQVQKVGQVTGSTHAMLAFTPDGEFLGGTEDVGRHVALDKLIGMRAMKKWGPTLVFLSSRASYEMVQKAAVTGIEILFAISAPTN
;
A
#
# COMPACT_ATOMS: atom_id res chain seq x y z
N VAL A 1 8.78 -0.03 -5.18
CA VAL A 1 8.88 -1.16 -4.23
C VAL A 1 7.49 -1.57 -3.75
N GLY A 2 6.77 -0.70 -3.03
CA GLY A 2 5.50 -1.08 -2.41
C GLY A 2 4.45 -1.55 -3.41
N PHE A 3 4.26 -0.85 -4.52
CA PHE A 3 3.41 -1.28 -5.63
C PHE A 3 3.79 -2.69 -6.12
N SER A 4 5.10 -2.96 -6.27
CA SER A 4 5.56 -4.28 -6.75
C SER A 4 5.25 -5.41 -5.76
N LEU A 5 5.24 -5.11 -4.45
CA LEU A 5 4.85 -6.04 -3.39
C LEU A 5 3.33 -6.25 -3.37
N SER A 6 2.56 -5.17 -3.33
CA SER A 6 1.10 -5.22 -3.21
C SER A 6 0.42 -5.84 -4.45
N GLU A 7 1.02 -5.67 -5.64
CA GLU A 7 0.57 -6.30 -6.90
C GLU A 7 1.22 -7.68 -7.15
N ARG A 8 1.92 -8.25 -6.18
CA ARG A 8 2.58 -9.57 -6.27
C ARG A 8 3.56 -9.71 -7.45
N ILE A 9 4.11 -8.60 -7.94
CA ILE A 9 5.18 -8.61 -8.96
C ILE A 9 6.43 -9.26 -8.37
N ILE A 10 6.73 -8.94 -7.11
CA ILE A 10 7.78 -9.55 -6.30
C ILE A 10 7.20 -10.06 -4.99
N PRO A 11 7.66 -11.18 -4.44
CA PRO A 11 7.20 -11.68 -3.15
C PRO A 11 7.77 -10.89 -1.97
N ASP A 12 9.01 -10.42 -2.09
CA ASP A 12 9.73 -9.63 -1.09
C ASP A 12 10.85 -8.81 -1.73
N ILE A 13 11.49 -7.93 -0.94
CA ILE A 13 12.53 -7.01 -1.43
C ILE A 13 13.82 -7.69 -1.89
N SER A 14 14.10 -8.94 -1.50
CA SER A 14 15.30 -9.66 -1.93
C SER A 14 15.32 -9.96 -3.42
N HIS A 15 14.14 -9.89 -4.05
CA HIS A 15 13.96 -10.03 -5.50
C HIS A 15 14.23 -8.75 -6.30
N ILE A 16 14.60 -7.66 -5.63
CA ILE A 16 15.03 -6.41 -6.27
C ILE A 16 16.54 -6.34 -6.21
N TYR A 17 17.19 -6.26 -7.36
CA TYR A 17 18.65 -6.22 -7.46
C TYR A 17 19.18 -4.81 -7.57
N ASP A 18 18.45 -3.93 -8.29
CA ASP A 18 18.80 -2.51 -8.43
C ASP A 18 17.56 -1.63 -8.61
N ILE A 19 17.65 -0.38 -8.17
CA ILE A 19 16.63 0.65 -8.39
C ILE A 19 17.34 1.93 -8.81
N GLN A 20 17.02 2.42 -10.00
CA GLN A 20 17.51 3.70 -10.51
C GLN A 20 16.36 4.65 -10.74
N VAL A 21 16.52 5.89 -10.28
CA VAL A 21 15.57 6.97 -10.56
C VAL A 21 16.23 7.92 -11.57
N LYS A 22 15.57 8.11 -12.70
CA LYS A 22 16.05 8.96 -13.80
C LYS A 22 15.03 10.05 -14.10
N GLU A 23 15.49 11.15 -14.65
CA GLU A 23 14.59 12.16 -15.20
C GLU A 23 13.91 11.60 -16.46
N GLY A 24 12.60 11.76 -16.53
CA GLY A 24 11.78 11.37 -17.68
C GLY A 24 11.47 12.56 -18.58
N CYS A 25 10.66 12.35 -19.62
CA CYS A 25 10.17 13.42 -20.47
C CYS A 25 9.32 14.43 -19.69
N GLY A 26 9.57 15.71 -19.88
CA GLY A 26 8.94 16.78 -19.11
C GLY A 26 9.49 16.80 -17.68
N ASN A 27 8.64 17.06 -16.69
CA ASN A 27 9.02 17.04 -15.26
C ASN A 27 8.75 15.69 -14.58
N GLY A 28 8.63 14.59 -15.36
CA GLY A 28 8.37 13.26 -14.86
C GLY A 28 9.62 12.55 -14.36
N LEU A 29 9.44 11.56 -13.50
CA LEU A 29 10.49 10.65 -13.05
C LEU A 29 10.24 9.26 -13.60
N VAL A 30 11.29 8.59 -14.06
CA VAL A 30 11.28 7.18 -14.47
C VAL A 30 12.02 6.39 -13.41
N VAL A 31 11.35 5.37 -12.88
CA VAL A 31 11.97 4.43 -11.96
C VAL A 31 12.23 3.13 -12.72
N GLU A 32 13.50 2.84 -12.94
CA GLU A 32 13.96 1.56 -13.48
C GLU A 32 14.28 0.63 -12.32
N MET A 33 13.75 -0.59 -12.38
CA MET A 33 13.94 -1.58 -11.33
C MET A 33 14.41 -2.90 -11.95
N GLU A 34 15.57 -3.37 -11.52
CA GLU A 34 16.05 -4.70 -11.87
C GLU A 34 15.51 -5.71 -10.85
N ILE A 35 14.73 -6.66 -11.34
CA ILE A 35 14.11 -7.71 -10.52
C ILE A 35 14.58 -9.09 -10.97
N SER A 36 14.42 -10.09 -10.08
CA SER A 36 14.82 -11.46 -10.40
C SER A 36 14.16 -11.97 -11.70
N PRO A 37 14.86 -12.78 -12.50
CA PRO A 37 14.34 -13.29 -13.79
C PRO A 37 12.99 -14.00 -13.65
N ARG A 38 12.80 -14.73 -12.55
CA ARG A 38 11.54 -15.41 -12.24
C ARG A 38 10.37 -14.42 -12.09
N CYS A 39 10.59 -13.33 -11.36
CA CYS A 39 9.59 -12.28 -11.18
C CYS A 39 9.31 -11.53 -12.47
N PHE A 40 10.35 -11.24 -13.26
CA PHE A 40 10.21 -10.59 -14.56
C PHE A 40 9.40 -11.44 -15.55
N PHE A 41 9.61 -12.77 -15.57
CA PHE A 41 8.84 -13.67 -16.42
C PHE A 41 7.35 -13.64 -16.06
N LYS A 42 7.03 -13.76 -14.77
CA LYS A 42 5.65 -13.65 -14.27
C LYS A 42 5.00 -12.30 -14.62
N LEU A 43 5.75 -11.20 -14.49
CA LEU A 43 5.26 -9.86 -14.84
C LEU A 43 4.85 -9.76 -16.31
N LYS A 44 5.58 -10.40 -17.22
CA LYS A 44 5.22 -10.44 -18.66
C LYS A 44 3.88 -11.11 -18.90
N GLU A 45 3.56 -12.15 -18.15
CA GLU A 45 2.29 -12.87 -18.26
C GLU A 45 1.11 -12.02 -17.74
N HIS A 46 1.33 -11.27 -16.65
CA HIS A 46 0.29 -10.44 -16.02
C HIS A 46 0.18 -9.00 -16.56
N ARG A 47 1.09 -8.58 -17.45
CA ARG A 47 1.17 -7.19 -17.93
C ARG A 47 -0.11 -6.68 -18.57
N ARG A 48 -0.92 -7.54 -19.15
CA ARG A 48 -2.19 -7.19 -19.81
C ARG A 48 -3.29 -6.82 -18.79
N SER A 49 -3.28 -7.39 -17.59
CA SER A 49 -4.32 -7.17 -16.57
C SER A 49 -4.10 -5.91 -15.72
N MET A 50 -2.89 -5.33 -15.73
CA MET A 50 -2.56 -4.16 -14.90
C MET A 50 -2.75 -2.81 -15.60
N VAL A 51 -2.96 -2.79 -16.92
CA VAL A 51 -3.14 -1.56 -17.69
C VAL A 51 -4.57 -1.07 -17.52
N GLY A 52 -4.75 0.07 -16.89
CA GLY A 52 -6.04 0.78 -16.83
C GLY A 52 -6.79 0.75 -15.52
N ARG A 53 -6.19 0.27 -14.43
CA ARG A 53 -6.84 0.32 -13.10
C ARG A 53 -6.91 1.77 -12.59
N THR A 54 -8.11 2.34 -12.58
CA THR A 54 -8.38 3.68 -12.06
C THR A 54 -9.53 3.65 -11.06
N GLY A 55 -9.49 4.50 -10.06
CA GLY A 55 -10.59 4.74 -9.13
C GLY A 55 -10.83 3.60 -8.13
N CYS A 56 -11.89 2.82 -8.31
CA CYS A 56 -12.27 1.74 -7.39
C CYS A 56 -11.48 0.43 -7.58
N GLY A 57 -10.56 0.37 -8.56
CA GLY A 57 -9.79 -0.84 -8.87
C GLY A 57 -10.51 -1.86 -9.77
N ILE A 58 -11.76 -1.59 -10.12
CA ILE A 58 -12.58 -2.48 -10.96
C ILE A 58 -12.55 -2.04 -12.43
N CYS A 59 -12.31 -0.74 -12.70
CA CYS A 59 -12.19 -0.23 -14.05
C CYS A 59 -10.93 -0.78 -14.75
N GLY A 60 -11.12 -1.43 -15.91
CA GLY A 60 -10.03 -1.99 -16.71
C GLY A 60 -9.73 -3.47 -16.43
N VAL A 61 -10.52 -4.15 -15.61
CA VAL A 61 -10.44 -5.60 -15.40
C VAL A 61 -11.24 -6.30 -16.49
N GLU A 62 -10.61 -7.20 -17.26
CA GLU A 62 -11.26 -7.91 -18.36
C GLU A 62 -12.29 -8.93 -17.89
N SER A 63 -12.22 -9.38 -16.62
CA SER A 63 -13.18 -10.30 -16.04
C SER A 63 -13.35 -10.10 -14.53
N LEU A 64 -14.53 -10.44 -14.00
CA LEU A 64 -14.80 -10.48 -12.56
C LEU A 64 -13.87 -11.45 -11.82
N LYS A 65 -13.37 -12.48 -12.49
CA LYS A 65 -12.40 -13.44 -11.91
C LYS A 65 -11.07 -12.81 -11.57
N ASP A 66 -10.67 -11.75 -12.29
CA ASP A 66 -9.43 -11.01 -12.02
C ASP A 66 -9.57 -10.08 -10.80
N VAL A 67 -10.81 -9.74 -10.42
CA VAL A 67 -11.13 -9.00 -9.18
C VAL A 67 -11.14 -9.95 -7.99
N GLU A 68 -11.49 -11.22 -8.18
CA GLU A 68 -11.60 -12.25 -7.14
C GLU A 68 -10.25 -12.87 -6.73
N LEU A 69 -9.13 -12.21 -6.89
CA LEU A 69 -7.87 -12.64 -6.29
C LEU A 69 -8.00 -12.59 -4.76
N LYS A 70 -8.59 -13.65 -4.20
CA LYS A 70 -8.70 -13.81 -2.75
C LYS A 70 -7.28 -13.93 -2.20
N PRO A 71 -6.83 -13.00 -1.34
CA PRO A 71 -5.59 -13.21 -0.61
C PRO A 71 -5.75 -14.44 0.28
N GLU A 72 -4.65 -15.16 0.53
CA GLU A 72 -4.65 -16.21 1.55
C GLU A 72 -5.05 -15.57 2.89
N PRO A 73 -5.87 -16.28 3.70
CA PRO A 73 -6.23 -15.80 5.03
C PRO A 73 -4.97 -15.54 5.86
N LEU A 74 -4.90 -14.37 6.48
CA LEU A 74 -3.82 -14.07 7.41
C LEU A 74 -4.14 -14.69 8.78
N GLU A 75 -3.11 -15.19 9.44
CA GLU A 75 -3.21 -15.57 10.85
C GLU A 75 -3.38 -14.32 11.71
N HIS A 76 -4.12 -14.44 12.79
CA HIS A 76 -4.26 -13.37 13.78
C HIS A 76 -3.15 -13.52 14.82
N THR A 77 -2.03 -12.83 14.62
CA THR A 77 -0.82 -13.05 15.42
C THR A 77 -0.64 -12.05 16.55
N TYR A 78 -1.34 -10.91 16.52
CA TYR A 78 -1.28 -9.88 17.57
C TYR A 78 -2.62 -9.20 17.78
N GLN A 79 -2.76 -8.56 18.95
CA GLN A 79 -3.92 -7.75 19.31
C GLN A 79 -3.53 -6.28 19.37
N PHE A 80 -4.51 -5.40 19.20
CA PHE A 80 -4.34 -3.96 19.32
C PHE A 80 -5.20 -3.44 20.47
N ASP A 81 -4.58 -2.65 21.36
CA ASP A 81 -5.31 -1.94 22.40
C ASP A 81 -5.98 -0.69 21.81
N MET A 82 -7.32 -0.65 21.84
CA MET A 82 -8.11 0.48 21.34
C MET A 82 -7.83 1.81 22.06
N ASN A 83 -7.19 1.79 23.23
CA ASN A 83 -6.76 3.01 23.92
C ASN A 83 -5.73 3.82 23.10
N PHE A 84 -5.00 3.18 22.18
CA PHE A 84 -4.08 3.87 21.27
C PHE A 84 -4.77 4.57 20.10
N TYR A 85 -6.06 4.35 19.88
CA TYR A 85 -6.77 4.96 18.74
C TYR A 85 -6.73 6.50 18.78
N GLN A 86 -7.10 7.10 19.90
CA GLN A 86 -7.13 8.56 20.05
C GLN A 86 -5.74 9.22 19.91
N PRO A 87 -4.68 8.73 20.57
CA PRO A 87 -3.32 9.19 20.33
C PRO A 87 -2.87 9.04 18.88
N ALA A 88 -3.23 7.92 18.21
CA ALA A 88 -2.86 7.67 16.82
C ALA A 88 -3.42 8.73 15.86
N MET A 89 -4.62 9.26 16.12
CA MET A 89 -5.25 10.28 15.27
C MET A 89 -4.42 11.57 15.16
N LYS A 90 -3.66 11.94 16.19
CA LYS A 90 -2.80 13.13 16.17
C LYS A 90 -1.67 13.04 15.15
N TYR A 91 -1.24 11.84 14.79
CA TYR A 91 -0.20 11.64 13.78
C TYR A 91 -0.66 11.94 12.36
N PHE A 92 -1.98 11.94 12.09
CA PHE A 92 -2.47 12.39 10.78
C PHE A 92 -2.12 13.86 10.54
N GLU A 93 -2.20 14.71 11.57
CA GLU A 93 -1.80 16.13 11.46
C GLU A 93 -0.31 16.29 11.12
N GLN A 94 0.54 15.37 11.59
CA GLN A 94 1.97 15.42 11.32
C GLN A 94 2.32 14.90 9.90
N VAL A 95 1.57 13.92 9.39
CA VAL A 95 1.85 13.26 8.12
C VAL A 95 1.12 13.93 6.95
N GLN A 96 -0.15 14.32 7.13
CA GLN A 96 -1.02 14.85 6.09
C GLN A 96 -0.88 16.37 5.92
N LYS A 97 0.34 16.83 5.67
CA LYS A 97 0.65 18.28 5.59
C LYS A 97 -0.02 18.97 4.40
N VAL A 98 -0.06 18.32 3.24
CA VAL A 98 -0.71 18.87 2.06
C VAL A 98 -2.22 18.80 2.22
N GLY A 99 -2.74 17.73 2.80
CA GLY A 99 -4.16 17.54 3.05
C GLY A 99 -4.77 18.52 4.02
N GLN A 100 -4.02 18.98 5.03
CA GLN A 100 -4.47 20.02 5.94
C GLN A 100 -4.79 21.33 5.22
N VAL A 101 -4.05 21.65 4.17
CA VAL A 101 -4.22 22.88 3.40
C VAL A 101 -5.26 22.71 2.28
N THR A 102 -5.28 21.54 1.64
CA THR A 102 -6.02 21.33 0.40
C THR A 102 -7.27 20.47 0.55
N GLY A 103 -7.34 19.66 1.62
CA GLY A 103 -8.40 18.66 1.81
C GLY A 103 -8.40 17.53 0.76
N SER A 104 -7.37 17.44 -0.11
CA SER A 104 -7.39 16.60 -1.32
C SER A 104 -6.43 15.42 -1.30
N THR A 105 -5.82 15.09 -0.15
CA THR A 105 -4.89 13.97 -0.02
C THR A 105 -5.38 12.93 0.97
N HIS A 106 -4.78 11.75 0.88
CA HIS A 106 -4.97 10.65 1.81
C HIS A 106 -3.66 10.35 2.52
N ALA A 107 -3.74 10.00 3.80
CA ALA A 107 -2.59 9.59 4.59
C ALA A 107 -2.76 8.17 5.12
N MET A 108 -1.63 7.49 5.27
CA MET A 108 -1.48 6.18 5.86
C MET A 108 -0.47 6.28 7.00
N LEU A 109 -0.83 5.73 8.15
CA LEU A 109 0.05 5.69 9.32
C LEU A 109 0.34 4.24 9.68
N ALA A 110 1.57 3.97 10.10
CA ALA A 110 2.01 2.67 10.57
C ALA A 110 2.40 2.72 12.04
N PHE A 111 1.95 1.72 12.79
CA PHE A 111 2.27 1.55 14.21
C PHE A 111 2.69 0.12 14.48
N THR A 112 3.48 -0.09 15.53
CA THR A 112 3.69 -1.42 16.12
C THR A 112 2.41 -1.90 16.82
N PRO A 113 2.26 -3.20 17.12
CA PRO A 113 1.18 -3.69 17.94
C PRO A 113 1.05 -2.99 19.31
N ASP A 114 2.17 -2.54 19.87
CA ASP A 114 2.23 -1.82 21.15
C ASP A 114 1.90 -0.33 21.03
N GLY A 115 1.56 0.16 19.83
CA GLY A 115 1.14 1.53 19.58
C GLY A 115 2.27 2.53 19.32
N GLU A 116 3.51 2.08 19.11
CA GLU A 116 4.61 2.94 18.72
C GLU A 116 4.46 3.38 17.25
N PHE A 117 4.58 4.68 16.98
CA PHE A 117 4.49 5.23 15.64
C PHE A 117 5.77 4.93 14.84
N LEU A 118 5.64 4.19 13.75
CA LEU A 118 6.74 3.81 12.87
C LEU A 118 6.97 4.81 11.74
N GLY A 119 5.91 5.43 11.26
CA GLY A 119 5.96 6.39 10.17
C GLY A 119 4.63 6.51 9.43
N GLY A 120 4.60 7.39 8.43
CA GLY A 120 3.41 7.60 7.62
C GLY A 120 3.73 8.14 6.25
N THR A 121 2.74 8.08 5.37
CA THR A 121 2.83 8.52 3.98
C THR A 121 1.60 9.32 3.60
N GLU A 122 1.76 10.25 2.67
CA GLU A 122 0.69 11.08 2.11
C GLU A 122 0.74 11.02 0.59
N ASP A 123 -0.44 10.98 -0.04
CA ASP A 123 -0.60 11.09 -1.49
C ASP A 123 -2.03 11.51 -1.85
N VAL A 124 -2.20 12.08 -3.05
CA VAL A 124 -3.52 12.37 -3.63
C VAL A 124 -4.32 11.08 -3.86
N GLY A 125 -3.65 10.00 -4.26
CA GLY A 125 -4.25 8.69 -4.47
C GLY A 125 -4.12 7.79 -3.23
N ARG A 126 -5.24 7.34 -2.64
CA ARG A 126 -5.22 6.45 -1.47
C ARG A 126 -4.41 5.15 -1.71
N HIS A 127 -4.49 4.58 -2.92
CA HIS A 127 -3.73 3.38 -3.30
C HIS A 127 -2.23 3.65 -3.33
N VAL A 128 -1.84 4.80 -3.87
CA VAL A 128 -0.42 5.22 -3.92
C VAL A 128 0.10 5.50 -2.51
N ALA A 129 -0.70 6.14 -1.65
CA ALA A 129 -0.31 6.36 -0.25
C ALA A 129 -0.07 5.03 0.48
N LEU A 130 -0.93 4.02 0.29
CA LEU A 130 -0.73 2.69 0.87
C LEU A 130 0.49 1.98 0.27
N ASP A 131 0.68 2.03 -1.05
CA ASP A 131 1.86 1.46 -1.69
C ASP A 131 3.16 2.10 -1.19
N LYS A 132 3.18 3.42 -0.99
CA LYS A 132 4.32 4.11 -0.35
C LYS A 132 4.61 3.55 1.04
N LEU A 133 3.57 3.35 1.88
CA LEU A 133 3.72 2.81 3.23
C LEU A 133 4.23 1.37 3.22
N ILE A 134 3.68 0.51 2.35
CA ILE A 134 4.13 -0.87 2.15
C ILE A 134 5.61 -0.90 1.74
N GLY A 135 6.00 -0.04 0.81
CA GLY A 135 7.39 0.10 0.40
C GLY A 135 8.32 0.54 1.54
N MET A 136 7.88 1.52 2.33
CA MET A 136 8.62 2.00 3.50
C MET A 136 8.78 0.90 4.55
N ARG A 137 7.70 0.14 4.85
CA ARG A 137 7.73 -1.00 5.76
C ARG A 137 8.76 -2.04 5.33
N ALA A 138 8.74 -2.41 4.06
CA ALA A 138 9.66 -3.42 3.52
C ALA A 138 11.12 -2.95 3.55
N MET A 139 11.40 -1.72 3.12
CA MET A 139 12.76 -1.16 3.10
C MET A 139 13.34 -0.95 4.49
N LYS A 140 12.51 -0.54 5.46
CA LYS A 140 12.92 -0.35 6.86
C LYS A 140 12.86 -1.65 7.68
N LYS A 141 12.41 -2.75 7.07
CA LYS A 141 12.25 -4.06 7.72
C LYS A 141 11.41 -4.01 8.99
N TRP A 142 10.34 -3.23 8.98
CA TRP A 142 9.39 -3.21 10.10
C TRP A 142 8.74 -4.59 10.25
N GLY A 143 8.59 -5.03 11.49
CA GLY A 143 7.91 -6.27 11.86
C GLY A 143 6.37 -6.17 11.72
N PRO A 144 5.62 -6.83 12.61
CA PRO A 144 4.17 -6.70 12.67
C PRO A 144 3.75 -5.24 12.72
N THR A 145 2.79 -4.86 11.89
CA THR A 145 2.43 -3.45 11.68
C THR A 145 0.93 -3.32 11.52
N LEU A 146 0.31 -2.45 12.32
CA LEU A 146 -1.04 -1.98 12.04
C LEU A 146 -1.01 -0.72 11.20
N VAL A 147 -2.05 -0.53 10.39
CA VAL A 147 -2.15 0.60 9.48
C VAL A 147 -3.46 1.36 9.69
N PHE A 148 -3.35 2.68 9.83
CA PHE A 148 -4.49 3.59 9.85
C PHE A 148 -4.59 4.31 8.51
N LEU A 149 -5.82 4.38 7.97
CA LEU A 149 -6.14 5.05 6.71
C LEU A 149 -7.00 6.28 6.98
N SER A 150 -6.66 7.43 6.43
CA SER A 150 -7.58 8.58 6.40
C SER A 150 -8.71 8.41 5.38
N SER A 151 -8.55 7.47 4.45
CA SER A 151 -9.50 7.16 3.37
C SER A 151 -10.47 6.05 3.77
N ARG A 152 -11.39 5.75 2.84
CA ARG A 152 -12.22 4.54 2.91
C ARG A 152 -11.37 3.28 2.69
N ALA A 153 -11.76 2.18 3.35
CA ALA A 153 -11.26 0.85 3.06
C ALA A 153 -12.08 0.25 1.91
N SER A 154 -11.57 0.35 0.68
CA SER A 154 -12.13 -0.38 -0.46
C SER A 154 -11.59 -1.81 -0.50
N TYR A 155 -12.25 -2.69 -1.26
CA TYR A 155 -11.78 -4.06 -1.48
C TYR A 155 -10.29 -4.12 -1.84
N GLU A 156 -9.86 -3.27 -2.76
CA GLU A 156 -8.47 -3.20 -3.21
C GLU A 156 -7.48 -2.79 -2.10
N MET A 157 -7.88 -1.86 -1.21
CA MET A 157 -7.06 -1.48 -0.05
C MET A 157 -6.87 -2.65 0.91
N VAL A 158 -7.96 -3.38 1.20
CA VAL A 158 -7.92 -4.59 2.04
C VAL A 158 -7.06 -5.67 1.38
N GLN A 159 -7.21 -5.88 0.08
CA GLN A 159 -6.42 -6.85 -0.67
C GLN A 159 -4.92 -6.53 -0.61
N LYS A 160 -4.52 -5.27 -0.86
CA LYS A 160 -3.12 -4.83 -0.77
C LYS A 160 -2.54 -5.04 0.64
N ALA A 161 -3.32 -4.71 1.67
CA ALA A 161 -2.93 -4.93 3.06
C ALA A 161 -2.71 -6.42 3.35
N ALA A 162 -3.68 -7.26 3.00
CA ALA A 162 -3.61 -8.71 3.23
C ALA A 162 -2.45 -9.36 2.48
N VAL A 163 -2.26 -9.04 1.19
CA VAL A 163 -1.16 -9.57 0.37
C VAL A 163 0.21 -9.26 0.96
N THR A 164 0.33 -8.14 1.66
CA THR A 164 1.60 -7.69 2.26
C THR A 164 1.71 -8.01 3.76
N GLY A 165 0.79 -8.84 4.30
CA GLY A 165 0.83 -9.31 5.68
C GLY A 165 0.48 -8.23 6.72
N ILE A 166 -0.34 -7.25 6.35
CA ILE A 166 -0.92 -6.28 7.28
C ILE A 166 -2.22 -6.85 7.81
N GLU A 167 -2.23 -7.32 9.06
CA GLU A 167 -3.34 -8.01 9.69
C GLU A 167 -4.44 -7.06 10.19
N ILE A 168 -4.07 -5.86 10.61
CA ILE A 168 -5.00 -4.87 11.18
C ILE A 168 -4.98 -3.59 10.36
N LEU A 169 -6.16 -3.22 9.87
CA LEU A 169 -6.37 -2.03 9.06
C LEU A 169 -7.52 -1.20 9.66
N PHE A 170 -7.22 0.03 10.07
CA PHE A 170 -8.20 0.98 10.58
C PHE A 170 -8.51 2.03 9.52
N ALA A 171 -9.76 2.11 9.08
CA ALA A 171 -10.23 3.17 8.18
C ALA A 171 -11.07 4.20 8.97
N ILE A 172 -10.68 5.46 8.90
CA ILE A 172 -11.40 6.55 9.57
C ILE A 172 -12.70 6.89 8.82
N SER A 173 -12.69 6.71 7.51
CA SER A 173 -13.86 6.91 6.65
C SER A 173 -14.66 5.62 6.50
N ALA A 174 -15.92 5.74 6.05
CA ALA A 174 -16.82 4.60 5.88
C ALA A 174 -16.24 3.52 4.94
N PRO A 175 -16.51 2.23 5.22
CA PRO A 175 -16.17 1.16 4.28
C PRO A 175 -16.98 1.29 2.99
N THR A 176 -16.45 0.76 1.90
CA THR A 176 -17.21 0.58 0.65
C THR A 176 -17.62 -0.88 0.52
N ASN A 177 -18.86 -1.09 0.16
CA ASN A 177 -19.39 -2.41 -0.18
C ASN A 177 -18.75 -2.90 -1.49
#